data_e5fac561c5b5e7dea0e99b4eb19c7fd4
#
_entry.id   e5fac561c5b5e7dea0e99b4eb19c7fd4
#
_cell.length_a   1.000
_cell.length_b   1.000
_cell.length_c   1.000
_cell.angle_alpha   90.00
_cell.angle_beta   90.00
_cell.angle_gamma   90.00
#
_symmetry.space_group_name_H-M   'P 1'
#
loop_
_entity.id
_entity.type
_entity.pdbx_description
1 polymer ?
#
loop_
_entity_poly.entity_id
_entity_poly.type
_entity_poly.pdbx_seq_one_letter_code
_entity_poly.pdbx_strand_id
1 'polypeptide(L)'
;SEEISYTGISGNDLTGITRAARGSTRSGHSNGATVTNTSSWTGWGSPAANTDSVTDPGLWSLDNLGSTLIALIHNGECFQWDGDASNATATRATIITGAPTASRDMLVSTPDRHLVFFGTETTIGTPSTQDDMFIRFSSQENINDYTPTATNTAGTQRLADGSRIMGAIRGRDAIYVYTDTALFLMRFVGQPFTFAFVQAGTNCGLACLLYTSPSPRDLRA
;
A
#
# COMPACT_ATOMS: atom_id res chain seq x y z
N SER A 1 -4.41 19.17 30.90
CA SER A 1 -5.70 18.60 30.46
C SER A 1 -6.05 17.42 31.37
N GLU A 2 -7.31 17.31 31.76
CA GLU A 2 -7.82 16.15 32.49
C GLU A 2 -8.40 15.16 31.49
N GLU A 3 -8.11 13.88 31.68
CA GLU A 3 -8.77 12.81 30.94
C GLU A 3 -9.90 12.22 31.79
N ILE A 4 -11.06 12.06 31.15
CA ILE A 4 -12.24 11.44 31.74
C ILE A 4 -12.63 10.20 30.96
N SER A 5 -13.05 9.14 31.64
CA SER A 5 -13.71 8.00 31.00
C SER A 5 -15.19 7.99 31.33
N TYR A 6 -16.01 7.44 30.45
CA TYR A 6 -17.45 7.32 30.63
C TYR A 6 -17.96 5.98 30.13
N THR A 7 -19.06 5.49 30.68
CA THR A 7 -19.63 4.19 30.31
C THR A 7 -20.81 4.27 29.36
N GLY A 8 -21.40 5.44 29.16
CA GLY A 8 -22.52 5.63 28.25
C GLY A 8 -22.86 7.08 27.97
N ILE A 9 -23.76 7.30 27.04
CA ILE A 9 -24.31 8.59 26.66
C ILE A 9 -25.85 8.51 26.76
N SER A 10 -26.46 9.50 27.42
CA SER A 10 -27.91 9.63 27.52
C SER A 10 -28.30 11.03 27.06
N GLY A 11 -28.91 11.15 25.86
CA GLY A 11 -29.12 12.44 25.23
C GLY A 11 -27.79 13.15 24.93
N ASN A 12 -27.59 14.31 25.55
CA ASN A 12 -26.35 15.09 25.44
C ASN A 12 -25.40 14.91 26.64
N ASP A 13 -25.74 14.03 27.59
CA ASP A 13 -24.99 13.84 28.82
C ASP A 13 -24.14 12.56 28.80
N LEU A 14 -22.91 12.67 29.27
CA LEU A 14 -22.05 11.53 29.52
C LEU A 14 -22.43 10.88 30.89
N THR A 15 -22.62 9.57 30.90
CA THR A 15 -23.00 8.80 32.09
C THR A 15 -21.87 7.88 32.55
N GLY A 16 -21.81 7.61 33.87
CA GLY A 16 -20.78 6.75 34.46
C GLY A 16 -19.36 7.33 34.33
N ILE A 17 -19.23 8.64 34.60
CA ILE A 17 -17.98 9.37 34.42
C ILE A 17 -16.98 9.00 35.53
N THR A 18 -15.76 8.61 35.12
CA THR A 18 -14.59 8.52 35.99
C THR A 18 -13.62 9.63 35.62
N ARG A 19 -13.30 10.49 36.60
CA ARG A 19 -12.38 11.63 36.42
C ARG A 19 -10.94 11.23 36.71
N ALA A 20 -10.01 11.99 36.14
CA ALA A 20 -8.58 11.73 36.26
C ALA A 20 -8.19 10.32 35.75
N ALA A 21 -8.80 9.91 34.64
CA ALA A 21 -8.50 8.64 34.01
C ALA A 21 -7.03 8.59 33.50
N ARG A 22 -6.49 7.40 33.40
CA ARG A 22 -5.13 7.14 32.88
C ARG A 22 -4.01 7.97 33.54
N GLY A 23 -4.17 8.29 34.83
CA GLY A 23 -3.15 9.03 35.58
C GLY A 23 -3.12 10.55 35.31
N SER A 24 -4.13 11.08 34.63
CA SER A 24 -4.30 12.54 34.50
C SER A 24 -4.68 13.18 35.84
N THR A 25 -4.44 14.48 35.98
CA THR A 25 -4.79 15.21 37.22
C THR A 25 -6.18 15.82 37.10
N ARG A 26 -6.99 15.64 38.15
CA ARG A 26 -8.32 16.24 38.23
C ARG A 26 -8.21 17.76 38.27
N SER A 27 -8.94 18.45 37.41
CA SER A 27 -8.98 19.92 37.34
C SER A 27 -10.41 20.43 37.24
N GLY A 28 -10.63 21.69 37.64
CA GLY A 28 -11.90 22.36 37.44
C GLY A 28 -12.07 22.78 35.96
N HIS A 29 -13.25 22.59 35.42
CA HIS A 29 -13.60 23.01 34.07
C HIS A 29 -14.72 24.06 34.14
N SER A 30 -14.58 25.13 33.36
CA SER A 30 -15.62 26.15 33.21
C SER A 30 -16.76 25.65 32.32
N ASN A 31 -17.94 26.27 32.46
CA ASN A 31 -19.02 26.02 31.53
C ASN A 31 -18.58 26.36 30.10
N GLY A 32 -18.83 25.47 29.14
CA GLY A 32 -18.37 25.60 27.75
C GLY A 32 -16.95 25.09 27.47
N ALA A 33 -16.28 24.44 28.43
CA ALA A 33 -15.00 23.78 28.17
C ALA A 33 -15.16 22.73 27.08
N THR A 34 -14.23 22.76 26.10
CA THR A 34 -14.23 21.78 25.01
C THR A 34 -13.88 20.39 25.52
N VAL A 35 -14.73 19.43 25.22
CA VAL A 35 -14.48 18.00 25.45
C VAL A 35 -14.16 17.34 24.11
N THR A 36 -12.97 16.76 24.01
CA THR A 36 -12.53 16.02 22.83
C THR A 36 -12.65 14.54 23.07
N ASN A 37 -13.37 13.83 22.20
CA ASN A 37 -13.42 12.37 22.27
C ASN A 37 -12.10 11.78 21.78
N THR A 38 -11.35 11.14 22.67
CA THR A 38 -10.08 10.48 22.36
C THR A 38 -10.22 8.96 22.23
N SER A 39 -11.44 8.42 22.35
CA SER A 39 -11.67 6.98 22.26
C SER A 39 -11.35 6.38 20.90
N SER A 40 -11.31 7.21 19.85
CA SER A 40 -10.88 6.83 18.50
C SER A 40 -9.38 7.08 18.25
N TRP A 41 -8.68 7.68 19.20
CA TRP A 41 -7.25 7.91 19.08
C TRP A 41 -6.50 6.62 19.46
N THR A 42 -6.04 5.91 18.47
CA THR A 42 -5.07 4.84 18.66
C THR A 42 -3.69 5.49 18.64
N GLY A 43 -3.10 5.66 19.80
CA GLY A 43 -1.70 6.08 19.91
C GLY A 43 -0.77 4.95 19.45
N TRP A 44 0.50 5.27 19.26
CA TRP A 44 1.56 4.29 19.02
C TRP A 44 1.51 3.20 20.10
N GLY A 45 1.35 1.93 19.67
CA GLY A 45 1.24 0.78 20.58
C GLY A 45 -0.16 0.47 21.11
N SER A 46 -1.18 1.24 20.74
CA SER A 46 -2.56 0.86 21.04
C SER A 46 -3.11 -0.03 19.93
N PRO A 47 -3.65 -1.21 20.22
CA PRO A 47 -4.30 -2.04 19.21
C PRO A 47 -5.48 -1.28 18.60
N ALA A 48 -5.72 -1.49 17.31
CA ALA A 48 -6.92 -1.00 16.66
C ALA A 48 -8.16 -1.55 17.39
N ALA A 49 -9.26 -0.81 17.36
CA ALA A 49 -10.50 -1.23 18.02
C ALA A 49 -11.09 -2.54 17.45
N ASN A 50 -10.63 -2.98 16.28
CA ASN A 50 -10.92 -4.28 15.71
C ASN A 50 -9.82 -5.28 16.14
N THR A 51 -10.26 -6.40 16.65
CA THR A 51 -9.46 -7.43 17.31
C THR A 51 -8.52 -8.24 16.39
N ASP A 52 -8.45 -7.93 15.12
CA ASP A 52 -7.47 -8.52 14.21
C ASP A 52 -6.14 -7.77 14.32
N SER A 53 -5.44 -8.02 15.43
CA SER A 53 -4.03 -7.67 15.50
C SER A 53 -3.26 -8.67 14.64
N VAL A 54 -2.84 -8.23 13.46
CA VAL A 54 -1.84 -8.97 12.67
C VAL A 54 -0.57 -8.94 13.50
N THR A 55 -0.19 -10.08 14.06
CA THR A 55 1.01 -10.23 14.90
C THR A 55 2.30 -10.19 14.09
N ASP A 56 2.20 -10.35 12.77
CA ASP A 56 3.35 -10.21 11.88
C ASP A 56 3.47 -8.77 11.37
N PRO A 57 4.64 -8.13 11.50
CA PRO A 57 4.89 -6.85 10.88
C PRO A 57 4.79 -7.02 9.37
N GLY A 58 3.73 -6.50 8.76
CA GLY A 58 3.55 -6.53 7.33
C GLY A 58 4.68 -5.78 6.61
N LEU A 59 5.17 -6.35 5.52
CA LEU A 59 6.01 -5.61 4.59
C LEU A 59 5.13 -4.62 3.82
N TRP A 60 5.60 -3.39 3.70
CA TRP A 60 4.92 -2.33 2.98
C TRP A 60 5.72 -1.93 1.75
N SER A 61 5.06 -1.84 0.60
CA SER A 61 5.57 -1.15 -0.57
C SER A 61 4.94 0.25 -0.60
N LEU A 62 5.77 1.28 -0.66
CA LEU A 62 5.35 2.68 -0.62
C LEU A 62 5.84 3.41 -1.87
N ASP A 63 4.97 4.17 -2.50
CA ASP A 63 5.32 5.03 -3.64
C ASP A 63 4.37 6.22 -3.76
N ASN A 64 4.70 7.19 -4.60
CA ASN A 64 3.92 8.41 -4.78
C ASN A 64 3.40 8.56 -6.21
N LEU A 65 2.12 8.90 -6.34
CA LEU A 65 1.54 9.38 -7.58
C LEU A 65 1.19 10.87 -7.44
N GLY A 66 2.14 11.74 -7.77
CA GLY A 66 2.02 13.16 -7.45
C GLY A 66 2.11 13.39 -5.94
N SER A 67 1.12 14.06 -5.37
CA SER A 67 0.98 14.30 -3.93
C SER A 67 0.35 13.14 -3.16
N THR A 68 -0.24 12.18 -3.87
CA THR A 68 -0.90 11.03 -3.26
C THR A 68 0.12 9.94 -2.94
N LEU A 69 0.23 9.59 -1.65
CA LEU A 69 0.99 8.44 -1.20
C LEU A 69 0.17 7.18 -1.47
N ILE A 70 0.80 6.20 -2.08
CA ILE A 70 0.24 4.87 -2.31
C ILE A 70 0.98 3.89 -1.40
N ALA A 71 0.23 3.04 -0.72
CA ALA A 71 0.77 2.08 0.24
C ALA A 71 0.11 0.70 0.05
N LEU A 72 0.91 -0.30 -0.26
CA LEU A 72 0.47 -1.69 -0.39
C LEU A 72 0.99 -2.50 0.79
N ILE A 73 0.13 -3.28 1.42
CA ILE A 73 0.52 -4.35 2.33
C ILE A 73 0.83 -5.60 1.50
N HIS A 74 1.99 -6.21 1.73
CA HIS A 74 2.37 -7.45 1.05
C HIS A 74 1.29 -8.53 1.21
N ASN A 75 0.81 -9.08 0.09
CA ASN A 75 -0.33 -10.00 0.00
C ASN A 75 -1.66 -9.43 0.56
N GLY A 76 -1.82 -8.12 0.56
CA GLY A 76 -3.00 -7.43 1.06
C GLY A 76 -3.47 -6.31 0.15
N GLU A 77 -4.30 -5.46 0.71
CA GLU A 77 -4.94 -4.34 0.02
C GLU A 77 -4.00 -3.15 -0.17
N CYS A 78 -4.34 -2.33 -1.15
CA CYS A 78 -3.63 -1.09 -1.48
C CYS A 78 -4.41 0.13 -1.00
N PHE A 79 -3.72 1.06 -0.37
CA PHE A 79 -4.26 2.27 0.23
C PHE A 79 -3.71 3.51 -0.45
N GLN A 80 -4.50 4.57 -0.44
CA GLN A 80 -4.10 5.91 -0.86
C GLN A 80 -4.28 6.92 0.27
N TRP A 81 -3.37 7.87 0.35
CA TRP A 81 -3.46 9.01 1.24
C TRP A 81 -3.09 10.29 0.50
N ASP A 82 -4.02 11.24 0.47
CA ASP A 82 -3.82 12.52 -0.21
C ASP A 82 -3.12 13.52 0.71
N GLY A 83 -1.87 13.84 0.39
CA GLY A 83 -1.05 14.79 1.13
C GLY A 83 -1.47 16.25 0.94
N ASP A 84 -2.19 16.57 -0.13
CA ASP A 84 -2.67 17.94 -0.44
C ASP A 84 -4.07 18.22 0.12
N ALA A 85 -4.74 17.21 0.69
CA ALA A 85 -6.03 17.42 1.32
C ALA A 85 -5.93 18.44 2.47
N SER A 86 -6.89 19.34 2.57
CA SER A 86 -6.93 20.39 3.59
C SER A 86 -6.86 19.90 5.04
N ASN A 87 -7.15 18.62 5.26
CA ASN A 87 -7.06 17.93 6.55
C ASN A 87 -6.18 16.69 6.48
N ALA A 88 -5.10 16.71 5.69
CA ALA A 88 -4.23 15.56 5.46
C ALA A 88 -3.76 14.89 6.76
N THR A 89 -3.38 15.66 7.76
CA THR A 89 -2.92 15.14 9.07
C THR A 89 -4.01 14.48 9.91
N ALA A 90 -5.28 14.79 9.63
CA ALA A 90 -6.45 14.22 10.33
C ALA A 90 -7.15 13.13 9.53
N THR A 91 -6.81 12.98 8.25
CA THR A 91 -7.45 12.00 7.35
C THR A 91 -6.60 10.73 7.29
N ARG A 92 -7.23 9.59 7.47
CA ARG A 92 -6.57 8.28 7.30
C ARG A 92 -6.50 7.91 5.82
N ALA A 93 -5.52 7.07 5.49
CA ALA A 93 -5.47 6.43 4.18
C ALA A 93 -6.75 5.61 3.92
N THR A 94 -7.21 5.62 2.69
CA THR A 94 -8.39 4.88 2.22
C THR A 94 -7.97 3.81 1.23
N ILE A 95 -8.75 2.73 1.14
CA ILE A 95 -8.52 1.67 0.16
C ILE A 95 -8.75 2.24 -1.25
N ILE A 96 -7.88 1.86 -2.19
CA ILE A 96 -8.06 2.22 -3.59
C ILE A 96 -9.16 1.34 -4.19
N THR A 97 -10.24 1.98 -4.62
CA THR A 97 -11.37 1.27 -5.21
C THR A 97 -10.97 0.65 -6.55
N GLY A 98 -11.31 -0.62 -6.74
CA GLY A 98 -11.02 -1.34 -7.99
C GLY A 98 -9.59 -1.88 -8.10
N ALA A 99 -8.70 -1.57 -7.14
CA ALA A 99 -7.38 -2.19 -7.08
C ALA A 99 -7.48 -3.67 -6.68
N PRO A 100 -6.49 -4.50 -7.03
CA PRO A 100 -6.38 -5.85 -6.50
C PRO A 100 -6.35 -5.88 -4.98
N THR A 101 -6.96 -6.89 -4.37
CA THR A 101 -7.02 -7.07 -2.92
C THR A 101 -5.89 -7.94 -2.38
N ALA A 102 -5.11 -8.57 -3.26
CA ALA A 102 -3.89 -9.28 -2.91
C ALA A 102 -2.80 -9.05 -3.97
N SER A 103 -1.68 -8.49 -3.55
CA SER A 103 -0.52 -8.25 -4.41
C SER A 103 0.77 -8.31 -3.58
N ARG A 104 1.86 -8.77 -4.19
CA ARG A 104 3.14 -8.88 -3.48
C ARG A 104 3.89 -7.55 -3.38
N ASP A 105 3.89 -6.80 -4.47
CA ASP A 105 4.64 -5.56 -4.58
C ASP A 105 3.92 -4.58 -5.50
N MET A 106 4.23 -3.30 -5.37
CA MET A 106 3.71 -2.27 -6.24
C MET A 106 4.74 -1.18 -6.47
N LEU A 107 4.61 -0.49 -7.59
CA LEU A 107 5.30 0.76 -7.84
C LEU A 107 4.50 1.65 -8.80
N VAL A 108 4.83 2.93 -8.81
CA VAL A 108 4.29 3.90 -9.78
C VAL A 108 5.28 4.06 -10.93
N SER A 109 4.83 3.88 -12.17
CA SER A 109 5.61 4.20 -13.36
C SER A 109 5.63 5.72 -13.54
N THR A 110 6.76 6.35 -13.28
CA THR A 110 6.84 7.82 -13.15
C THR A 110 6.67 8.58 -14.47
N PRO A 111 7.19 8.14 -15.63
CA PRO A 111 6.97 8.87 -16.87
C PRO A 111 5.51 8.83 -17.31
N ASP A 112 4.86 7.71 -17.08
CA ASP A 112 3.57 7.35 -17.67
C ASP A 112 2.43 7.40 -16.67
N ARG A 113 2.75 7.54 -15.36
CA ARG A 113 1.80 7.67 -14.26
C ARG A 113 0.76 6.55 -14.22
N HIS A 114 1.26 5.31 -14.30
CA HIS A 114 0.49 4.09 -14.05
C HIS A 114 0.87 3.51 -12.70
N LEU A 115 -0.11 3.02 -11.95
CA LEU A 115 0.14 2.20 -10.77
C LEU A 115 0.23 0.74 -11.20
N VAL A 116 1.33 0.08 -10.86
CA VAL A 116 1.64 -1.29 -11.30
C VAL A 116 1.71 -2.20 -10.09
N PHE A 117 1.02 -3.32 -10.16
CA PHE A 117 1.02 -4.39 -9.17
C PHE A 117 1.73 -5.63 -9.69
N PHE A 118 2.53 -6.26 -8.84
CA PHE A 118 3.31 -7.45 -9.15
C PHE A 118 2.89 -8.61 -8.26
N GLY A 119 2.83 -9.82 -8.83
CA GLY A 119 2.37 -11.01 -8.13
C GLY A 119 0.94 -10.86 -7.61
N THR A 120 0.02 -10.48 -8.48
CA THR A 120 -1.32 -10.06 -8.11
C THR A 120 -2.41 -11.02 -8.60
N GLU A 121 -3.64 -10.73 -8.22
CA GLU A 121 -4.83 -11.49 -8.62
C GLU A 121 -5.05 -11.46 -10.13
N THR A 122 -5.41 -12.59 -10.71
CA THR A 122 -5.90 -12.66 -12.09
C THR A 122 -7.34 -12.15 -12.20
N THR A 123 -8.12 -12.32 -11.13
CA THR A 123 -9.48 -11.77 -11.00
C THR A 123 -9.54 -10.84 -9.80
N ILE A 124 -9.73 -9.54 -10.04
CA ILE A 124 -9.78 -8.50 -8.99
C ILE A 124 -10.84 -8.85 -7.93
N GLY A 125 -10.48 -8.69 -6.66
CA GLY A 125 -11.35 -8.98 -5.52
C GLY A 125 -11.46 -10.46 -5.18
N THR A 126 -10.59 -11.30 -5.75
CA THR A 126 -10.56 -12.73 -5.48
C THR A 126 -9.14 -13.17 -5.11
N PRO A 127 -8.71 -13.00 -3.85
CA PRO A 127 -7.35 -13.30 -3.41
C PRO A 127 -6.86 -14.72 -3.72
N SER A 128 -7.78 -15.69 -3.80
CA SER A 128 -7.46 -17.07 -4.17
C SER A 128 -6.98 -17.26 -5.61
N THR A 129 -7.14 -16.22 -6.46
CA THR A 129 -6.65 -16.21 -7.85
C THR A 129 -5.30 -15.51 -8.00
N GLN A 130 -4.61 -15.21 -6.90
CA GLN A 130 -3.29 -14.59 -6.94
C GLN A 130 -2.31 -15.50 -7.68
N ASP A 131 -1.64 -14.94 -8.69
CA ASP A 131 -0.56 -15.58 -9.44
C ASP A 131 0.72 -14.77 -9.25
N ASP A 132 1.72 -15.39 -8.68
CA ASP A 132 3.00 -14.78 -8.34
C ASP A 132 3.79 -14.23 -9.53
N MET A 133 3.41 -14.61 -10.76
CA MET A 133 4.01 -14.14 -12.02
C MET A 133 3.14 -13.13 -12.77
N PHE A 134 1.98 -12.76 -12.20
CA PHE A 134 1.02 -11.90 -12.86
C PHE A 134 1.26 -10.44 -12.51
N ILE A 135 1.24 -9.58 -13.53
CA ILE A 135 1.38 -8.14 -13.43
C ILE A 135 0.06 -7.50 -13.88
N ARG A 136 -0.36 -6.49 -13.16
CA ARG A 136 -1.52 -5.66 -13.50
C ARG A 136 -1.15 -4.20 -13.35
N PHE A 137 -1.56 -3.37 -14.30
CA PHE A 137 -1.34 -1.93 -14.24
C PHE A 137 -2.63 -1.15 -14.48
N SER A 138 -2.73 -0.02 -13.81
CA SER A 138 -3.88 0.88 -13.90
C SER A 138 -3.96 1.54 -15.28
N SER A 139 -5.08 2.17 -15.57
CA SER A 139 -5.14 3.19 -16.62
C SER A 139 -4.26 4.39 -16.25
N GLN A 140 -3.76 5.10 -17.27
CA GLN A 140 -2.90 6.28 -17.07
C GLN A 140 -3.60 7.33 -16.20
N GLU A 141 -2.92 7.80 -15.16
CA GLU A 141 -3.42 8.79 -14.17
C GLU A 141 -4.71 8.40 -13.44
N ASN A 142 -5.17 7.17 -13.59
CA ASN A 142 -6.38 6.68 -12.93
C ASN A 142 -6.10 5.43 -12.11
N ILE A 143 -5.91 5.61 -10.82
CA ILE A 143 -5.60 4.54 -9.87
C ILE A 143 -6.82 3.66 -9.51
N ASN A 144 -8.00 3.96 -10.03
CA ASN A 144 -9.21 3.17 -9.75
C ASN A 144 -9.65 2.28 -10.93
N ASP A 145 -8.92 2.30 -12.05
CA ASP A 145 -9.27 1.54 -13.26
C ASP A 145 -8.15 0.57 -13.66
N TYR A 146 -8.42 -0.73 -13.49
CA TYR A 146 -7.50 -1.84 -13.77
C TYR A 146 -8.07 -2.86 -14.74
N THR A 147 -9.26 -2.59 -15.29
CA THR A 147 -9.89 -3.50 -16.24
C THR A 147 -9.55 -3.08 -17.67
N PRO A 148 -8.82 -3.90 -18.44
CA PRO A 148 -8.45 -3.56 -19.80
C PRO A 148 -9.68 -3.36 -20.69
N THR A 149 -9.71 -2.24 -21.41
CA THR A 149 -10.74 -1.93 -22.41
C THR A 149 -10.09 -1.38 -23.67
N ALA A 150 -10.85 -1.24 -24.76
CA ALA A 150 -10.34 -0.69 -26.00
C ALA A 150 -9.97 0.82 -25.91
N THR A 151 -10.44 1.51 -24.87
CA THR A 151 -10.32 2.97 -24.73
C THR A 151 -9.41 3.42 -23.58
N ASN A 152 -9.04 2.52 -22.65
CA ASN A 152 -8.13 2.84 -21.56
C ASN A 152 -6.73 2.24 -21.80
N THR A 153 -5.81 2.55 -20.91
CA THR A 153 -4.43 2.03 -20.95
C THR A 153 -4.16 0.99 -19.87
N ALA A 154 -5.19 0.57 -19.13
CA ALA A 154 -5.08 -0.51 -18.16
C ALA A 154 -4.75 -1.83 -18.85
N GLY A 155 -3.99 -2.68 -18.20
CA GLY A 155 -3.61 -3.94 -18.80
C GLY A 155 -3.06 -4.94 -17.80
N THR A 156 -2.77 -6.13 -18.32
CA THR A 156 -2.23 -7.25 -17.56
C THR A 156 -1.19 -7.99 -18.38
N GLN A 157 -0.23 -8.59 -17.70
CA GLN A 157 0.78 -9.45 -18.30
C GLN A 157 1.21 -10.52 -17.31
N ARG A 158 1.31 -11.76 -17.78
CA ARG A 158 1.96 -12.84 -17.05
C ARG A 158 3.37 -13.03 -17.58
N LEU A 159 4.37 -13.03 -16.71
CA LEU A 159 5.76 -13.32 -17.10
C LEU A 159 5.93 -14.83 -17.36
N ALA A 160 6.82 -15.16 -18.30
CA ALA A 160 6.97 -16.54 -18.79
C ALA A 160 8.05 -17.34 -18.08
N ASP A 161 9.05 -16.68 -17.44
CA ASP A 161 10.21 -17.32 -16.84
C ASP A 161 10.33 -16.96 -15.36
N GLY A 162 10.34 -18.00 -14.53
CA GLY A 162 10.35 -17.92 -13.08
C GLY A 162 9.13 -18.57 -12.43
N SER A 163 9.15 -18.65 -11.12
CA SER A 163 8.03 -19.15 -10.31
C SER A 163 7.30 -18.03 -9.58
N ARG A 164 7.99 -16.91 -9.31
CA ARG A 164 7.41 -15.73 -8.68
C ARG A 164 8.22 -14.47 -8.97
N ILE A 165 7.53 -13.35 -8.97
CA ILE A 165 8.16 -12.03 -8.99
C ILE A 165 8.67 -11.73 -7.56
N MET A 166 9.96 -11.44 -7.46
CA MET A 166 10.61 -11.15 -6.19
C MET A 166 10.57 -9.66 -5.84
N GLY A 167 10.50 -8.80 -6.84
CA GLY A 167 10.39 -7.36 -6.68
C GLY A 167 10.64 -6.61 -7.98
N ALA A 168 10.34 -5.32 -7.95
CA ALA A 168 10.54 -4.45 -9.08
C ALA A 168 11.22 -3.14 -8.65
N ILE A 169 12.02 -2.58 -9.53
CA ILE A 169 12.70 -1.30 -9.28
C ILE A 169 12.62 -0.41 -10.52
N ARG A 170 12.36 0.87 -10.30
CA ARG A 170 12.42 1.86 -11.36
C ARG A 170 13.87 2.13 -11.78
N GLY A 171 14.14 1.97 -13.05
CA GLY A 171 15.34 2.47 -13.68
C GLY A 171 15.07 3.75 -14.44
N ARG A 172 16.07 4.19 -15.21
CA ARG A 172 16.00 5.42 -16.01
C ARG A 172 15.01 5.29 -17.18
N ASP A 173 15.06 4.16 -17.88
CA ASP A 173 14.34 3.96 -19.15
C ASP A 173 13.36 2.79 -19.10
N ALA A 174 13.30 2.06 -17.99
CA ALA A 174 12.46 0.89 -17.82
C ALA A 174 12.25 0.57 -16.33
N ILE A 175 11.24 -0.19 -16.04
CA ILE A 175 11.08 -0.87 -14.76
C ILE A 175 11.75 -2.23 -14.88
N TYR A 176 12.66 -2.53 -13.97
CA TYR A 176 13.34 -3.82 -13.87
C TYR A 176 12.53 -4.72 -12.96
N VAL A 177 11.99 -5.80 -13.51
CA VAL A 177 11.18 -6.78 -12.78
C VAL A 177 12.01 -8.05 -12.60
N TYR A 178 12.32 -8.35 -11.36
CA TYR A 178 13.09 -9.54 -11.00
C TYR A 178 12.15 -10.68 -10.63
N THR A 179 12.32 -11.81 -11.26
CA THR A 179 11.78 -13.08 -10.80
C THR A 179 12.84 -13.82 -9.97
N ASP A 180 12.50 -14.99 -9.48
CA ASP A 180 13.47 -15.88 -8.80
C ASP A 180 14.57 -16.43 -9.74
N THR A 181 14.37 -16.39 -11.07
CA THR A 181 15.30 -16.94 -12.06
C THR A 181 15.77 -15.95 -13.12
N ALA A 182 14.98 -14.91 -13.41
CA ALA A 182 15.19 -14.04 -14.57
C ALA A 182 14.98 -12.57 -14.26
N LEU A 183 15.48 -11.72 -15.16
CA LEU A 183 15.24 -10.28 -15.19
C LEU A 183 14.41 -9.91 -16.42
N PHE A 184 13.33 -9.18 -16.20
CA PHE A 184 12.51 -8.59 -17.24
C PHE A 184 12.60 -7.07 -17.22
N LEU A 185 12.55 -6.48 -18.41
CA LEU A 185 12.41 -5.04 -18.61
C LEU A 185 10.96 -4.75 -19.01
N MET A 186 10.29 -3.95 -18.20
CA MET A 186 8.98 -3.41 -18.49
C MET A 186 9.16 -1.96 -18.98
N ARG A 187 8.80 -1.69 -20.23
CA ARG A 187 8.96 -0.37 -20.86
C ARG A 187 7.61 0.12 -21.35
N PHE A 188 7.37 1.41 -21.14
CA PHE A 188 6.22 2.06 -21.74
C PHE A 188 6.43 2.22 -23.25
N VAL A 189 5.49 1.74 -24.04
CA VAL A 189 5.52 1.79 -25.52
C VAL A 189 4.31 2.53 -26.09
N GLY A 190 3.35 2.88 -25.25
CA GLY A 190 2.10 3.52 -25.65
C GLY A 190 1.11 2.53 -26.28
N GLN A 191 -0.02 3.08 -26.71
CA GLN A 191 -1.08 2.27 -27.31
C GLN A 191 -0.61 1.58 -28.61
N PRO A 192 -1.09 0.35 -28.92
CA PRO A 192 -2.17 -0.39 -28.21
C PRO A 192 -1.70 -1.24 -27.02
N PHE A 193 -0.41 -1.38 -26.76
CA PHE A 193 0.11 -2.35 -25.81
C PHE A 193 0.43 -1.76 -24.42
N THR A 194 0.42 -0.44 -24.27
CA THR A 194 0.81 0.31 -23.07
C THR A 194 2.24 -0.01 -22.61
N PHE A 195 2.53 -1.24 -22.21
CA PHE A 195 3.86 -1.70 -21.80
C PHE A 195 4.33 -2.89 -22.64
N ALA A 196 5.61 -2.88 -22.98
CA ALA A 196 6.33 -4.03 -23.53
C ALA A 196 7.15 -4.70 -22.44
N PHE A 197 7.16 -6.03 -22.44
CA PHE A 197 7.92 -6.86 -21.49
C PHE A 197 8.97 -7.64 -22.27
N VAL A 198 10.23 -7.42 -21.95
CA VAL A 198 11.37 -8.08 -22.61
C VAL A 198 12.22 -8.75 -21.57
N GLN A 199 12.47 -10.04 -21.72
CA GLN A 199 13.42 -10.75 -20.88
C GLN A 199 14.84 -10.27 -21.21
N ALA A 200 15.52 -9.71 -20.22
CA ALA A 200 16.87 -9.14 -20.37
C ALA A 200 17.96 -10.09 -19.93
N GLY A 201 17.63 -11.07 -19.09
CA GLY A 201 18.59 -12.03 -18.58
C GLY A 201 17.93 -13.28 -18.00
N THR A 202 18.68 -14.38 -18.05
CA THR A 202 18.37 -15.65 -17.42
C THR A 202 19.40 -15.97 -16.36
N ASN A 203 19.04 -16.76 -15.35
CA ASN A 203 19.93 -17.09 -14.22
C ASN A 203 20.46 -15.85 -13.47
N CYS A 204 19.71 -14.77 -13.48
CA CYS A 204 20.00 -13.51 -12.80
C CYS A 204 18.86 -13.09 -11.89
N GLY A 205 18.11 -14.06 -11.37
CA GLY A 205 17.01 -13.85 -10.45
C GLY A 205 17.44 -13.29 -9.10
N LEU A 206 16.48 -12.78 -8.36
CA LEU A 206 16.66 -12.24 -7.02
C LEU A 206 16.19 -13.26 -5.98
N ALA A 207 17.03 -13.55 -4.98
CA ALA A 207 16.68 -14.51 -3.93
C ALA A 207 15.74 -13.92 -2.88
N CYS A 208 15.87 -12.62 -2.62
CA CYS A 208 15.04 -11.90 -1.64
C CYS A 208 14.98 -10.40 -1.98
N LEU A 209 13.82 -9.79 -1.78
CA LEU A 209 13.61 -8.36 -2.03
C LEU A 209 14.53 -7.46 -1.18
N LEU A 210 14.86 -7.90 0.03
CA LEU A 210 15.74 -7.18 0.95
C LEU A 210 17.24 -7.48 0.76
N TYR A 211 17.57 -8.45 -0.10
CA TYR A 211 18.94 -8.80 -0.41
C TYR A 211 19.31 -8.17 -1.76
N THR A 212 19.82 -6.96 -1.72
CA THR A 212 20.56 -6.40 -2.85
C THR A 212 21.76 -7.28 -3.11
N SER A 213 22.17 -7.43 -4.39
CA SER A 213 23.35 -8.22 -4.77
C SER A 213 24.51 -7.95 -3.80
N PRO A 214 25.32 -8.98 -3.47
CA PRO A 214 26.42 -8.81 -2.54
C PRO A 214 27.28 -7.63 -3.00
N SER A 215 27.53 -6.71 -2.07
CA SER A 215 28.44 -5.59 -2.30
C SER A 215 29.77 -6.13 -2.82
N PRO A 216 30.46 -5.43 -3.73
CA PRO A 216 31.80 -5.82 -4.15
C PRO A 216 32.79 -6.03 -2.99
N ARG A 217 32.44 -5.58 -1.78
CA ARG A 217 33.21 -5.86 -0.55
C ARG A 217 32.97 -7.26 0.02
N ASP A 218 31.82 -7.88 -0.25
CA ASP A 218 31.49 -9.21 0.27
C ASP A 218 32.11 -10.34 -0.55
N LEU A 219 32.66 -10.02 -1.73
CA LEU A 219 33.37 -10.96 -2.62
C LEU A 219 34.87 -11.06 -2.29
N ARG A 220 35.32 -10.49 -1.18
CA ARG A 220 36.72 -10.55 -0.73
C ARG A 220 36.86 -11.38 0.57
N ALA A 221 36.25 -12.54 0.61
CA ALA A 221 36.53 -13.52 1.66
C ALA A 221 37.13 -14.80 1.03
#